data_4f4484d2ccf75704c397826e6d85aa7f
#
_entry.id   4f4484d2ccf75704c397826e6d85aa7f
#
_cell.length_a   1.000
_cell.length_b   1.000
_cell.length_c   1.000
_cell.angle_alpha   90.00
_cell.angle_beta   90.00
_cell.angle_gamma   90.00
#
_symmetry.space_group_name_H-M   'P 1'
#
loop_
_entity.id
_entity.type
_entity.pdbx_description
1 polymer ?
#
loop_
_entity_poly.entity_id
_entity_poly.type
_entity_poly.pdbx_seq_one_letter_code
_entity_poly.pdbx_strand_id
1 'polypeptide(L)'
;MLSKKAKYALKALLFLSKNTDRSAILISEISETEGIPKKFLEQILLEMKKHGILQSKRGKEGGYALGKKSEDIIIGHVVRII
;
A
#
# COMPACT_ATOMS: atom_id res chain seq x y z
N MET A 1 1.39 10.31 18.09
CA MET A 1 0.42 10.68 17.04
C MET A 1 0.96 10.29 15.67
N LEU A 2 0.14 9.65 14.85
CA LEU A 2 0.57 9.28 13.51
C LEU A 2 0.51 10.47 12.57
N SER A 3 1.52 10.61 11.70
CA SER A 3 1.50 11.60 10.63
C SER A 3 0.39 11.24 9.63
N LYS A 4 0.00 12.22 8.81
CA LYS A 4 -0.98 11.97 7.76
C LYS A 4 -0.47 10.93 6.77
N LYS A 5 0.82 10.98 6.46
CA LYS A 5 1.48 10.00 5.58
C LYS A 5 1.37 8.59 6.14
N ALA A 6 1.63 8.42 7.44
CA ALA A 6 1.52 7.12 8.10
C ALA A 6 0.08 6.60 8.09
N LYS A 7 -0.89 7.47 8.34
CA LYS A 7 -2.30 7.10 8.29
C LYS A 7 -2.70 6.60 6.90
N TYR A 8 -2.26 7.29 5.86
CA TYR A 8 -2.54 6.89 4.49
C TYR A 8 -1.87 5.55 4.14
N ALA A 9 -0.63 5.35 4.62
CA ALA A 9 0.07 4.08 4.40
C ALA A 9 -0.70 2.93 5.03
N LEU A 10 -1.18 3.10 6.25
CA LEU A 10 -1.95 2.07 6.95
C LEU A 10 -3.28 1.79 6.26
N LYS A 11 -3.96 2.83 5.76
CA LYS A 11 -5.19 2.67 5.00
C LYS A 11 -4.97 1.84 3.74
N ALA A 12 -3.89 2.15 3.00
CA ALA A 12 -3.56 1.41 1.79
C ALA A 12 -3.25 -0.06 2.09
N LEU A 13 -2.48 -0.31 3.15
CA LEU A 13 -2.18 -1.68 3.57
C LEU A 13 -3.43 -2.45 3.97
N LEU A 14 -4.32 -1.82 4.71
CA LEU A 14 -5.57 -2.45 5.12
C LEU A 14 -6.41 -2.82 3.90
N PHE A 15 -6.51 -1.91 2.93
CA PHE A 15 -7.25 -2.17 1.71
C PHE A 15 -6.65 -3.36 0.95
N LEU A 16 -5.34 -3.39 0.80
CA LEU A 16 -4.67 -4.49 0.11
C LEU A 16 -4.83 -5.81 0.87
N SER A 17 -4.79 -5.77 2.20
CA SER A 17 -4.94 -6.99 3.01
C SER A 17 -6.33 -7.60 2.88
N LYS A 18 -7.34 -6.79 2.63
CA LYS A 18 -8.72 -7.26 2.43
C LYS A 18 -8.99 -7.78 1.02
N ASN A 19 -8.05 -7.56 0.09
CA ASN A 19 -8.20 -7.90 -1.31
C ASN A 19 -7.08 -8.79 -1.82
N THR A 20 -6.59 -9.69 -0.97
CA THR A 20 -5.48 -10.58 -1.32
C THR A 20 -5.83 -11.63 -2.37
N ASP A 21 -7.12 -11.81 -2.65
CA ASP A 21 -7.59 -12.68 -3.73
C ASP A 21 -7.31 -12.09 -5.12
N ARG A 22 -7.01 -10.80 -5.19
CA ARG A 22 -6.67 -10.12 -6.44
C ARG A 22 -5.14 -10.09 -6.59
N SER A 23 -4.66 -10.32 -7.82
CA SER A 23 -3.22 -10.38 -8.08
C SER A 23 -2.52 -9.04 -7.87
N ALA A 24 -3.20 -7.94 -8.18
CA ALA A 24 -2.71 -6.59 -7.95
C ALA A 24 -3.87 -5.61 -8.05
N ILE A 25 -3.71 -4.44 -7.45
CA ILE A 25 -4.75 -3.40 -7.44
C ILE A 25 -4.13 -2.11 -7.95
N LEU A 26 -4.83 -1.46 -8.90
CA LEU A 26 -4.38 -0.20 -9.46
C LEU A 26 -4.34 0.89 -8.40
N ILE A 27 -3.34 1.75 -8.49
CA ILE A 27 -3.20 2.87 -7.55
C ILE A 27 -4.43 3.79 -7.59
N SER A 28 -5.03 3.98 -8.77
CA SER A 28 -6.24 4.80 -8.89
C SER A 28 -7.40 4.23 -8.08
N GLU A 29 -7.53 2.91 -8.02
CA GLU A 29 -8.58 2.28 -7.23
C GLU A 29 -8.35 2.52 -5.74
N ILE A 30 -7.11 2.35 -5.27
CA ILE A 30 -6.78 2.60 -3.86
C ILE A 30 -7.04 4.06 -3.52
N SER A 31 -6.58 4.96 -4.37
CA SER A 31 -6.74 6.39 -4.18
C SER A 31 -8.22 6.78 -4.06
N GLU A 32 -9.04 6.32 -4.97
CA GLU A 32 -10.46 6.64 -4.98
C GLU A 32 -11.20 6.02 -3.80
N THR A 33 -10.94 4.75 -3.52
CA THR A 33 -11.63 4.03 -2.46
C THR A 33 -11.30 4.58 -1.08
N GLU A 34 -10.04 4.89 -0.84
CA GLU A 34 -9.56 5.33 0.48
C GLU A 34 -9.48 6.85 0.63
N GLY A 35 -9.77 7.60 -0.44
CA GLY A 35 -9.74 9.05 -0.38
C GLY A 35 -8.32 9.60 -0.18
N ILE A 36 -7.33 9.00 -0.82
CA ILE A 36 -5.92 9.42 -0.69
C ILE A 36 -5.50 10.13 -1.97
N PRO A 37 -4.90 11.34 -1.87
CA PRO A 37 -4.38 12.02 -3.07
C PRO A 37 -3.41 11.13 -3.82
N LYS A 38 -3.64 10.96 -5.12
CA LYS A 38 -2.91 9.97 -5.92
C LYS A 38 -1.40 10.18 -5.92
N LYS A 39 -0.95 11.43 -6.09
CA LYS A 39 0.49 11.70 -6.09
C LYS A 39 1.14 11.39 -4.75
N PHE A 40 0.45 11.67 -3.67
CA PHE A 40 0.95 11.34 -2.34
C PHE A 40 0.99 9.82 -2.15
N LEU A 41 -0.06 9.15 -2.62
CA LEU A 41 -0.13 7.69 -2.54
C LEU A 41 0.99 7.03 -3.36
N GLU A 42 1.33 7.57 -4.53
CA GLU A 42 2.42 7.04 -5.34
C GLU A 42 3.73 6.98 -4.55
N GLN A 43 4.06 8.04 -3.83
CA GLN A 43 5.26 8.10 -3.02
C GLN A 43 5.22 7.08 -1.87
N ILE A 44 4.08 6.96 -1.22
CA ILE A 44 3.89 6.04 -0.10
C ILE A 44 4.06 4.59 -0.55
N LEU A 45 3.39 4.23 -1.65
CA LEU A 45 3.46 2.86 -2.16
C LEU A 45 4.87 2.51 -2.64
N LEU A 46 5.55 3.44 -3.30
CA LEU A 46 6.91 3.23 -3.74
C LEU A 46 7.85 2.99 -2.57
N GLU A 47 7.68 3.76 -1.50
CA GLU A 47 8.51 3.63 -0.31
C GLU A 47 8.30 2.27 0.37
N MET A 48 7.05 1.85 0.50
CA MET A 48 6.75 0.53 1.06
C MET A 48 7.27 -0.61 0.17
N LYS A 49 7.25 -0.42 -1.15
CA LYS A 49 7.82 -1.38 -2.09
C LYS A 49 9.32 -1.52 -1.88
N LYS A 50 10.03 -0.41 -1.69
CA LYS A 50 11.48 -0.43 -1.46
C LYS A 50 11.86 -1.22 -0.21
N HIS A 51 10.98 -1.26 0.77
CA HIS A 51 11.19 -2.01 2.01
C HIS A 51 10.62 -3.43 1.98
N GLY A 52 10.16 -3.88 0.81
CA GLY A 52 9.64 -5.24 0.66
C GLY A 52 8.25 -5.49 1.23
N ILE A 53 7.58 -4.45 1.70
CA ILE A 53 6.21 -4.57 2.24
C ILE A 53 5.21 -4.78 1.12
N LEU A 54 5.44 -4.11 -0.01
CA LEU A 54 4.61 -4.23 -1.21
C LEU A 54 5.43 -4.73 -2.38
N GLN A 55 4.72 -5.25 -3.38
CA GLN A 55 5.28 -5.56 -4.68
C GLN A 55 4.42 -4.89 -5.74
N SER A 56 5.00 -4.61 -6.90
CA SER A 56 4.27 -4.04 -8.02
C SER A 56 4.26 -5.01 -9.19
N LYS A 57 3.18 -4.96 -9.98
CA LYS A 57 3.03 -5.77 -11.19
C LYS A 57 2.71 -4.85 -12.36
N ARG A 58 3.26 -5.17 -13.52
CA ARG A 58 3.04 -4.41 -14.75
C ARG A 58 1.89 -4.99 -15.55
N GLY A 59 1.36 -4.20 -16.49
CA GLY A 59 0.34 -4.61 -17.44
C GLY A 59 -1.03 -4.08 -17.12
N LYS A 60 -2.02 -4.53 -17.90
CA LYS A 60 -3.40 -4.07 -17.77
C LYS A 60 -3.99 -4.34 -16.38
N GLU A 61 -3.62 -5.47 -15.80
CA GLU A 61 -4.07 -5.85 -14.46
C GLU A 61 -2.97 -5.62 -13.44
N GLY A 62 -2.08 -4.68 -13.73
CA GLY A 62 -0.98 -4.33 -12.87
C GLY A 62 -1.42 -3.49 -11.69
N GLY A 63 -0.46 -3.04 -10.93
CA GLY A 63 -0.68 -2.23 -9.74
C GLY A 63 0.15 -2.73 -8.59
N TYR A 64 -0.42 -2.68 -7.39
CA TYR A 64 0.29 -3.06 -6.16
C TYR A 64 -0.41 -4.20 -5.45
N ALA A 65 0.39 -4.99 -4.74
CA ALA A 65 -0.10 -6.07 -3.89
C ALA A 65 0.83 -6.18 -2.68
N LEU A 66 0.42 -6.93 -1.67
CA LEU A 66 1.28 -7.18 -0.53
C LEU A 66 2.50 -8.00 -0.98
N GLY A 67 3.68 -7.59 -0.53
CA GLY A 67 4.93 -8.30 -0.79
C GLY A 67 5.21 -9.38 0.23
N LYS A 68 4.45 -9.40 1.32
CA LYS A 68 4.53 -10.36 2.41
C LYS A 68 3.12 -10.77 2.79
N LYS A 69 2.99 -11.88 3.53
CA LYS A 69 1.70 -12.24 4.12
C LYS A 69 1.27 -11.14 5.09
N SER A 70 -0.03 -10.85 5.15
CA SER A 70 -0.52 -9.76 6.00
C SER A 70 -0.11 -9.94 7.48
N GLU A 71 -0.10 -11.17 7.97
CA GLU A 71 0.31 -11.47 9.34
C GLU A 71 1.79 -11.20 9.61
N ASP A 72 2.61 -11.13 8.55
CA ASP A 72 4.04 -10.85 8.68
C ASP A 72 4.37 -9.36 8.58
N ILE A 73 3.36 -8.51 8.37
CA ILE A 73 3.56 -7.07 8.28
C ILE A 73 3.43 -6.47 9.68
N ILE A 74 4.53 -5.87 10.14
CA ILE A 74 4.59 -5.24 11.47
C ILE A 74 4.26 -3.76 11.34
N ILE A 75 3.13 -3.35 11.91
CA ILE A 75 2.64 -1.98 11.80
C ILE A 75 3.66 -0.96 12.32
N GLY A 76 4.32 -1.25 13.43
CA GLY A 76 5.35 -0.37 13.97
C GLY A 76 6.50 -0.14 13.00
N HIS A 77 6.86 -1.16 12.23
CA HIS A 77 7.90 -1.03 11.20
C HIS A 77 7.44 -0.11 10.08
N VAL A 78 6.18 -0.28 9.62
CA VAL A 78 5.60 0.56 8.58
C VAL A 78 5.61 2.03 8.99
N VAL A 79 5.16 2.31 10.21
CA VAL A 79 5.13 3.69 10.73
C VAL A 79 6.53 4.28 10.78
N ARG A 80 7.53 3.46 11.08
CA ARG A 80 8.92 3.92 11.20
C ARG A 80 9.56 4.28 9.86
N ILE A 81 9.26 3.53 8.80
CA ILE A 81 9.86 3.76 7.48
C ILE A 81 9.13 4.84 6.67
N ILE A 82 7.92 5.17 7.06
CA ILE A 82 7.13 6.21 6.41
C ILE A 82 7.32 7.54 7.13
#